data_a3c2f8059bd65dbdd5924a4c6832b25b
#
_entry.id   a3c2f8059bd65dbdd5924a4c6832b25b
#
_cell.length_a   1.000
_cell.length_b   1.000
_cell.length_c   1.000
_cell.angle_alpha   90.00
_cell.angle_beta   90.00
_cell.angle_gamma   90.00
#
_symmetry.space_group_name_H-M   'P 1'
#
loop_
_entity.id
_entity.type
_entity.pdbx_description
1 polymer ?
#
loop_
_entity_poly.entity_id
_entity_poly.type
_entity_poly.pdbx_seq_one_letter_code
_entity_poly.pdbx_strand_id
1 'polypeptide(L)'
;MSKKIKAIGFFVTAILVFAFACEPEMLYGTAKVAGSTPAGTNYEYGYSVCIDVTVDDQGKIIKVSDDEKNTEASIAADVIGAAASNKAYWKKYLSGKGFEKYKNLTIEDVKKMNVGFPGAPGVDAVGGATAASLAVKNAVLQALVLDASIKKLVNYKNPDNYKKGEQNKLEKIIKEGRAHLETLETYEEIEKALAELKQKLDALKTK
;
A
#
# COMPACT_ATOMS: atom_id res chain seq x y z
N MET A 1 32.08 -72.86 -3.85
CA MET A 1 32.17 -71.57 -4.61
C MET A 1 30.94 -70.76 -4.28
N SER A 2 31.09 -69.77 -3.40
CA SER A 2 29.99 -68.90 -2.94
C SER A 2 29.98 -67.60 -3.76
N LYS A 3 28.90 -67.32 -4.51
CA LYS A 3 28.71 -66.07 -5.24
C LYS A 3 28.13 -65.03 -4.28
N LYS A 4 28.93 -64.01 -3.96
CA LYS A 4 28.47 -62.81 -3.22
C LYS A 4 27.70 -61.89 -4.15
N ILE A 5 26.38 -61.77 -3.91
CA ILE A 5 25.51 -60.76 -4.55
C ILE A 5 25.74 -59.45 -3.84
N LYS A 6 26.29 -58.47 -4.57
CA LYS A 6 26.38 -57.06 -4.07
C LYS A 6 25.02 -56.39 -4.27
N ALA A 7 24.33 -56.08 -3.19
CA ALA A 7 23.16 -55.24 -3.23
C ALA A 7 23.59 -53.77 -3.47
N ILE A 8 23.19 -53.24 -4.62
CA ILE A 8 23.32 -51.81 -4.94
C ILE A 8 22.13 -51.10 -4.27
N GLY A 9 22.40 -50.39 -3.16
CA GLY A 9 21.42 -49.54 -2.51
C GLY A 9 21.14 -48.32 -3.37
N PHE A 10 19.94 -48.20 -3.89
CA PHE A 10 19.45 -46.98 -4.53
C PHE A 10 19.06 -46.01 -3.43
N PHE A 11 19.88 -45.02 -3.17
CA PHE A 11 19.53 -43.85 -2.32
C PHE A 11 18.61 -42.95 -3.16
N VAL A 12 17.31 -43.05 -2.95
CA VAL A 12 16.36 -42.07 -3.44
C VAL A 12 16.42 -40.88 -2.50
N THR A 13 17.18 -39.86 -2.89
CA THR A 13 17.16 -38.55 -2.20
C THR A 13 15.84 -37.88 -2.52
N ALA A 14 14.88 -37.98 -1.62
CA ALA A 14 13.65 -37.19 -1.67
C ALA A 14 14.03 -35.73 -1.48
N ILE A 15 14.06 -34.96 -2.55
CA ILE A 15 14.14 -33.49 -2.51
C ILE A 15 12.78 -33.03 -1.98
N LEU A 16 12.71 -32.75 -0.67
CA LEU A 16 11.62 -32.01 -0.08
C LEU A 16 11.70 -30.57 -0.64
N VAL A 17 10.94 -30.29 -1.68
CA VAL A 17 10.65 -28.93 -2.09
C VAL A 17 9.76 -28.35 -1.01
N PHE A 18 10.34 -27.65 -0.05
CA PHE A 18 9.59 -26.73 0.79
C PHE A 18 9.09 -25.62 -0.12
N ALA A 19 7.86 -25.72 -0.56
CA ALA A 19 7.13 -24.55 -1.03
C ALA A 19 7.00 -23.63 0.18
N PHE A 20 7.91 -22.65 0.30
CA PHE A 20 7.67 -21.51 1.16
C PHE A 20 6.42 -20.83 0.60
N ALA A 21 5.27 -21.14 1.18
CA ALA A 21 4.09 -20.32 1.00
C ALA A 21 4.51 -18.95 1.56
N CYS A 22 4.72 -17.99 0.66
CA CYS A 22 4.97 -16.62 1.07
C CYS A 22 3.72 -16.18 1.84
N GLU A 23 3.86 -15.88 3.14
CA GLU A 23 2.72 -15.42 3.92
C GLU A 23 2.20 -14.11 3.33
N PRO A 24 0.88 -13.91 3.30
CA PRO A 24 0.31 -12.66 2.85
C PRO A 24 0.86 -11.49 3.65
N GLU A 25 1.30 -10.44 2.98
CA GLU A 25 1.83 -9.24 3.61
C GLU A 25 0.70 -8.27 3.96
N MET A 26 0.69 -7.75 5.18
CA MET A 26 -0.27 -6.74 5.62
C MET A 26 0.38 -5.36 5.60
N LEU A 27 -0.22 -4.45 4.84
CA LEU A 27 0.18 -3.07 4.67
C LEU A 27 -0.83 -2.16 5.36
N TYR A 28 -0.37 -1.03 5.87
CA TYR A 28 -1.22 -0.03 6.52
C TYR A 28 -1.28 1.23 5.67
N GLY A 29 -2.48 1.74 5.42
CA GLY A 29 -2.71 2.93 4.63
C GLY A 29 -3.61 3.94 5.33
N THR A 30 -3.30 5.22 5.16
CA THR A 30 -4.10 6.33 5.65
C THR A 30 -4.37 7.32 4.53
N ALA A 31 -5.53 7.96 4.56
CA ALA A 31 -5.79 9.09 3.70
C ALA A 31 -6.79 10.05 4.33
N LYS A 32 -6.59 11.33 4.02
CA LYS A 32 -7.53 12.40 4.30
C LYS A 32 -8.10 12.91 2.97
N VAL A 33 -9.39 13.08 2.91
CA VAL A 33 -10.07 13.69 1.78
C VAL A 33 -10.80 14.92 2.28
N ALA A 34 -10.37 16.10 1.79
CA ALA A 34 -11.14 17.32 1.98
C ALA A 34 -12.41 17.22 1.13
N GLY A 35 -13.58 17.37 1.76
CA GLY A 35 -14.83 17.46 1.04
C GLY A 35 -14.98 18.82 0.38
N SER A 36 -15.45 18.86 -0.87
CA SER A 36 -15.95 20.12 -1.43
C SER A 36 -17.29 20.43 -0.81
N THR A 37 -17.40 21.58 -0.15
CA THR A 37 -18.71 22.10 0.28
C THR A 37 -19.44 22.66 -0.94
N PRO A 38 -20.77 22.49 -1.03
CA PRO A 38 -21.56 23.31 -1.93
C PRO A 38 -21.32 24.79 -1.65
N ALA A 39 -21.18 25.61 -2.66
CA ALA A 39 -20.95 27.04 -2.53
C ALA A 39 -21.96 27.65 -1.52
N GLY A 40 -21.47 28.27 -0.46
CA GLY A 40 -22.28 28.92 0.56
C GLY A 40 -22.37 28.19 1.93
N THR A 41 -21.71 27.06 2.12
CA THR A 41 -21.61 26.39 3.42
C THR A 41 -20.18 26.45 3.97
N ASN A 42 -20.00 26.87 5.23
CA ASN A 42 -18.69 26.99 5.88
C ASN A 42 -18.21 25.65 6.50
N TYR A 43 -18.48 24.52 5.88
CA TYR A 43 -18.07 23.22 6.41
C TYR A 43 -16.94 22.63 5.57
N GLU A 44 -15.76 22.56 6.12
CA GLU A 44 -14.69 21.72 5.59
C GLU A 44 -14.98 20.27 6.02
N TYR A 45 -15.31 19.40 5.08
CA TYR A 45 -15.41 17.96 5.32
C TYR A 45 -14.00 17.37 5.27
N GLY A 46 -13.38 17.08 6.42
CA GLY A 46 -12.24 16.19 6.46
C GLY A 46 -12.75 14.75 6.60
N TYR A 47 -12.42 13.87 5.67
CA TYR A 47 -12.69 12.45 5.79
C TYR A 47 -11.37 11.71 5.93
N SER A 48 -11.07 11.20 7.12
CA SER A 48 -9.86 10.41 7.38
C SER A 48 -10.22 8.94 7.55
N VAL A 49 -9.49 8.08 6.88
CA VAL A 49 -9.61 6.63 7.03
C VAL A 49 -8.25 6.00 7.30
N CYS A 50 -8.26 4.95 8.10
CA CYS A 50 -7.12 4.09 8.37
C CYS A 50 -7.51 2.68 7.97
N ILE A 51 -6.73 2.04 7.10
CA ILE A 51 -7.06 0.74 6.54
C ILE A 51 -5.88 -0.22 6.55
N ASP A 52 -6.21 -1.49 6.65
CA ASP A 52 -5.29 -2.60 6.42
C ASP A 52 -5.48 -3.15 5.01
N VAL A 53 -4.40 -3.32 4.28
CA VAL A 53 -4.36 -3.92 2.94
C VAL A 53 -3.50 -5.17 2.99
N THR A 54 -4.11 -6.33 2.78
CA THR A 54 -3.39 -7.60 2.68
C THR A 54 -3.13 -7.91 1.21
N VAL A 55 -1.88 -8.18 0.86
CA VAL A 55 -1.45 -8.51 -0.50
C VAL A 55 -0.81 -9.89 -0.57
N ASP A 56 -0.86 -10.51 -1.75
CA ASP A 56 -0.12 -11.72 -2.06
C ASP A 56 1.34 -11.41 -2.47
N ASP A 57 2.11 -12.44 -2.77
CA ASP A 57 3.50 -12.36 -3.23
C ASP A 57 3.67 -11.65 -4.58
N GLN A 58 2.60 -11.52 -5.35
CA GLN A 58 2.56 -10.80 -6.63
C GLN A 58 2.09 -9.34 -6.46
N GLY A 59 1.80 -8.90 -5.23
CA GLY A 59 1.30 -7.55 -4.93
C GLY A 59 -0.18 -7.35 -5.30
N LYS A 60 -0.96 -8.42 -5.48
CA LYS A 60 -2.41 -8.34 -5.65
C LYS A 60 -3.10 -8.27 -4.31
N ILE A 61 -4.12 -7.46 -4.22
CA ILE A 61 -4.91 -7.29 -3.00
C ILE A 61 -5.74 -8.54 -2.74
N ILE A 62 -5.50 -9.18 -1.60
CA ILE A 62 -6.32 -10.28 -1.07
C ILE A 62 -7.52 -9.73 -0.31
N LYS A 63 -7.27 -8.71 0.52
CA LYS A 63 -8.27 -8.13 1.41
C LYS A 63 -7.94 -6.66 1.70
N VAL A 64 -8.99 -5.85 1.81
CA VAL A 64 -8.95 -4.53 2.44
C VAL A 64 -9.90 -4.57 3.63
N SER A 65 -9.48 -4.03 4.76
CA SER A 65 -10.28 -3.92 5.97
C SER A 65 -10.07 -2.59 6.67
N ASP A 66 -11.06 -2.18 7.43
CA ASP A 66 -11.01 -1.01 8.27
C ASP A 66 -10.13 -1.25 9.50
N ASP A 67 -9.29 -0.32 9.87
CA ASP A 67 -8.81 -0.19 11.24
C ASP A 67 -9.87 0.60 12.03
N GLU A 68 -10.91 -0.11 12.47
CA GLU A 68 -12.12 0.47 13.06
C GLU A 68 -11.82 1.51 14.13
N LYS A 69 -10.83 1.24 14.99
CA LYS A 69 -10.47 2.10 16.10
C LYS A 69 -9.93 3.45 15.63
N ASN A 70 -9.04 3.44 14.64
CA ASN A 70 -8.40 4.66 14.12
C ASN A 70 -9.33 5.41 13.18
N THR A 71 -10.10 4.72 12.35
CA THR A 71 -11.09 5.35 11.47
C THR A 71 -12.22 6.00 12.26
N GLU A 72 -12.76 5.33 13.30
CA GLU A 72 -13.77 5.94 14.16
C GLU A 72 -13.27 7.17 14.91
N ALA A 73 -12.05 7.14 15.42
CA ALA A 73 -11.43 8.28 16.08
C ALA A 73 -11.27 9.48 15.13
N SER A 74 -10.86 9.21 13.88
CA SER A 74 -10.72 10.24 12.83
C SER A 74 -12.05 10.86 12.45
N ILE A 75 -13.09 10.05 12.26
CA ILE A 75 -14.45 10.50 11.90
C ILE A 75 -15.09 11.26 13.07
N ALA A 76 -14.77 10.90 14.32
CA ALA A 76 -15.30 11.57 15.51
C ALA A 76 -14.64 12.91 15.78
N ALA A 77 -13.38 13.09 15.35
CA ALA A 77 -12.63 14.36 15.53
C ALA A 77 -13.08 15.47 14.58
N ASP A 78 -13.78 15.12 13.48
CA ASP A 78 -14.25 16.07 12.50
C ASP A 78 -15.49 16.85 13.00
N VAL A 79 -15.35 18.13 13.01
CA VAL A 79 -16.27 19.25 13.24
C VAL A 79 -17.71 18.93 13.63
N ILE A 80 -18.17 19.55 14.70
CA ILE A 80 -19.56 19.54 15.23
C ILE A 80 -20.56 19.74 14.08
N GLY A 81 -21.38 18.70 13.81
CA GLY A 81 -22.39 18.70 12.75
C GLY A 81 -22.07 17.85 11.52
N ALA A 82 -20.80 17.76 11.10
CA ALA A 82 -20.38 16.91 9.98
C ALA A 82 -20.18 15.47 10.39
N ALA A 83 -19.79 15.18 11.63
CA ALA A 83 -19.50 13.83 12.13
C ALA A 83 -20.68 12.85 11.94
N ALA A 84 -21.93 13.29 12.14
CA ALA A 84 -23.11 12.45 11.93
C ALA A 84 -23.30 12.06 10.46
N SER A 85 -23.06 13.01 9.54
CA SER A 85 -23.12 12.76 8.09
C SER A 85 -21.99 11.85 7.63
N ASN A 86 -20.78 12.06 8.14
CA ASN A 86 -19.62 11.23 7.82
C ASN A 86 -19.83 9.78 8.29
N LYS A 87 -20.34 9.57 9.51
CA LYS A 87 -20.71 8.24 10.00
C LYS A 87 -21.78 7.57 9.12
N ALA A 88 -22.77 8.32 8.65
CA ALA A 88 -23.82 7.79 7.76
C ALA A 88 -23.22 7.37 6.40
N TYR A 89 -22.32 8.17 5.83
CA TYR A 89 -21.64 7.84 4.58
C TYR A 89 -20.69 6.65 4.74
N TRP A 90 -19.99 6.56 5.87
CA TRP A 90 -19.15 5.40 6.18
C TRP A 90 -19.97 4.11 6.28
N LYS A 91 -21.09 4.15 7.01
CA LYS A 91 -22.03 3.01 7.07
C LYS A 91 -22.55 2.60 5.69
N LYS A 92 -22.83 3.55 4.80
CA LYS A 92 -23.21 3.26 3.41
C LYS A 92 -22.07 2.60 2.64
N TYR A 93 -20.84 3.06 2.83
CA TYR A 93 -19.66 2.46 2.21
C TYR A 93 -19.51 1.00 2.63
N LEU A 94 -19.59 0.71 3.92
CA LEU A 94 -19.48 -0.64 4.46
C LEU A 94 -20.65 -1.55 3.96
N SER A 95 -21.89 -1.08 4.06
CA SER A 95 -23.05 -1.85 3.60
C SER A 95 -23.06 -2.07 2.09
N GLY A 96 -22.47 -1.16 1.33
CA GLY A 96 -22.27 -1.28 -0.12
C GLY A 96 -21.06 -2.13 -0.51
N LYS A 97 -20.45 -2.85 0.46
CA LYS A 97 -19.30 -3.74 0.24
C LYS A 97 -18.12 -3.05 -0.45
N GLY A 98 -17.85 -1.79 -0.04
CA GLY A 98 -16.84 -0.96 -0.67
C GLY A 98 -15.45 -1.59 -0.69
N PHE A 99 -15.05 -2.30 0.36
CA PHE A 99 -13.77 -2.99 0.43
C PHE A 99 -13.64 -4.17 -0.53
N GLU A 100 -14.74 -4.87 -0.83
CA GLU A 100 -14.71 -6.02 -1.74
C GLU A 100 -14.32 -5.64 -3.18
N LYS A 101 -14.51 -4.35 -3.55
CA LYS A 101 -14.14 -3.82 -4.86
C LYS A 101 -12.65 -3.87 -5.16
N TYR A 102 -11.80 -3.97 -4.13
CA TYR A 102 -10.35 -3.99 -4.27
C TYR A 102 -9.77 -5.40 -4.43
N LYS A 103 -10.57 -6.44 -4.16
CA LYS A 103 -10.08 -7.82 -4.20
C LYS A 103 -9.55 -8.19 -5.59
N ASN A 104 -8.36 -8.80 -5.62
CA ASN A 104 -7.61 -9.21 -6.81
C ASN A 104 -7.08 -8.05 -7.67
N LEU A 105 -7.20 -6.79 -7.24
CA LEU A 105 -6.64 -5.65 -7.95
C LEU A 105 -5.15 -5.47 -7.65
N THR A 106 -4.45 -4.93 -8.64
CA THR A 106 -3.06 -4.45 -8.54
C THR A 106 -3.04 -2.93 -8.27
N ILE A 107 -1.86 -2.36 -7.99
CA ILE A 107 -1.68 -0.89 -7.90
C ILE A 107 -2.24 -0.19 -9.13
N GLU A 108 -1.94 -0.70 -10.34
CA GLU A 108 -2.35 -0.07 -11.58
C GLU A 108 -3.88 -0.15 -11.80
N ASP A 109 -4.52 -1.23 -11.33
CA ASP A 109 -5.97 -1.35 -11.38
C ASP A 109 -6.63 -0.34 -10.42
N VAL A 110 -6.10 -0.21 -9.19
CA VAL A 110 -6.61 0.76 -8.22
C VAL A 110 -6.43 2.20 -8.72
N LYS A 111 -5.31 2.53 -9.36
CA LYS A 111 -5.10 3.85 -9.99
C LYS A 111 -6.19 4.17 -11.02
N LYS A 112 -6.59 3.19 -11.81
CA LYS A 112 -7.61 3.33 -12.87
C LYS A 112 -9.05 3.40 -12.34
N MET A 113 -9.31 3.01 -11.09
CA MET A 113 -10.65 3.09 -10.52
C MET A 113 -11.19 4.54 -10.60
N ASN A 114 -12.36 4.69 -11.16
CA ASN A 114 -13.07 5.96 -11.20
C ASN A 114 -14.09 6.05 -10.06
N VAL A 115 -13.66 6.53 -8.91
CA VAL A 115 -14.55 6.79 -7.77
C VAL A 115 -15.15 8.19 -7.78
N GLY A 116 -14.67 9.07 -8.67
CA GLY A 116 -15.11 10.47 -8.74
C GLY A 116 -14.68 11.28 -7.53
N PHE A 117 -15.42 12.36 -7.25
CA PHE A 117 -15.21 13.24 -6.10
C PHE A 117 -16.55 13.63 -5.49
N PRO A 118 -16.61 14.18 -4.25
CA PRO A 118 -17.83 14.62 -3.63
C PRO A 118 -18.64 15.57 -4.53
N GLY A 119 -19.88 15.22 -4.84
CA GLY A 119 -20.74 15.95 -5.79
C GLY A 119 -20.73 15.40 -7.23
N ALA A 120 -19.73 14.62 -7.63
CA ALA A 120 -19.64 13.98 -8.95
C ALA A 120 -19.13 12.52 -8.82
N PRO A 121 -19.99 11.58 -8.40
CA PRO A 121 -19.61 10.19 -8.18
C PRO A 121 -19.18 9.51 -9.49
N GLY A 122 -18.08 8.77 -9.45
CA GLY A 122 -17.63 7.90 -10.52
C GLY A 122 -18.31 6.53 -10.47
N VAL A 123 -18.11 5.74 -11.51
CA VAL A 123 -18.76 4.41 -11.67
C VAL A 123 -18.31 3.38 -10.61
N ASP A 124 -17.11 3.54 -10.05
CA ASP A 124 -16.56 2.65 -9.05
C ASP A 124 -16.88 3.08 -7.61
N ALA A 125 -17.49 4.26 -7.42
CA ALA A 125 -17.93 4.71 -6.10
C ALA A 125 -19.03 3.81 -5.53
N VAL A 126 -19.11 3.75 -4.21
CA VAL A 126 -20.30 3.22 -3.54
C VAL A 126 -21.38 4.30 -3.56
N GLY A 127 -22.58 3.96 -4.03
CA GLY A 127 -23.68 4.91 -4.18
C GLY A 127 -24.00 5.65 -2.88
N GLY A 128 -23.93 6.98 -2.92
CA GLY A 128 -24.12 7.86 -1.77
C GLY A 128 -22.99 7.83 -0.72
N ALA A 129 -21.79 7.32 -1.08
CA ALA A 129 -20.60 7.29 -0.24
C ALA A 129 -19.32 7.64 -1.02
N THR A 130 -19.38 8.63 -1.91
CA THR A 130 -18.29 8.99 -2.81
C THR A 130 -17.06 9.47 -2.04
N ALA A 131 -17.22 10.30 -1.00
CA ALA A 131 -16.10 10.76 -0.18
C ALA A 131 -15.36 9.59 0.51
N ALA A 132 -16.13 8.63 1.08
CA ALA A 132 -15.56 7.42 1.66
C ALA A 132 -14.86 6.56 0.61
N SER A 133 -15.45 6.40 -0.59
CA SER A 133 -14.83 5.67 -1.70
C SER A 133 -13.50 6.29 -2.13
N LEU A 134 -13.44 7.62 -2.21
CA LEU A 134 -12.21 8.34 -2.56
C LEU A 134 -11.15 8.22 -1.46
N ALA A 135 -11.54 8.38 -0.20
CA ALA A 135 -10.62 8.24 0.93
C ALA A 135 -10.01 6.84 0.99
N VAL A 136 -10.84 5.80 0.86
CA VAL A 136 -10.34 4.41 0.84
C VAL A 136 -9.45 4.16 -0.37
N LYS A 137 -9.82 4.61 -1.57
CA LYS A 137 -8.94 4.48 -2.74
C LYS A 137 -7.56 5.09 -2.48
N ASN A 138 -7.52 6.31 -1.94
CA ASN A 138 -6.26 7.00 -1.66
C ASN A 138 -5.44 6.26 -0.60
N ALA A 139 -6.07 5.76 0.47
CA ALA A 139 -5.39 4.99 1.51
C ALA A 139 -4.85 3.66 0.98
N VAL A 140 -5.60 2.95 0.14
CA VAL A 140 -5.12 1.73 -0.55
C VAL A 140 -3.91 2.04 -1.42
N LEU A 141 -3.97 3.11 -2.21
CA LEU A 141 -2.84 3.53 -3.06
C LEU A 141 -1.63 3.93 -2.22
N GLN A 142 -1.82 4.68 -1.15
CA GLN A 142 -0.73 5.09 -0.26
C GLN A 142 -0.02 3.86 0.33
N ALA A 143 -0.76 2.87 0.84
CA ALA A 143 -0.19 1.63 1.37
C ALA A 143 0.61 0.85 0.32
N LEU A 144 0.01 0.58 -0.84
CA LEU A 144 0.62 -0.21 -1.91
C LEU A 144 1.84 0.48 -2.54
N VAL A 145 1.74 1.79 -2.79
CA VAL A 145 2.83 2.56 -3.41
C VAL A 145 3.98 2.75 -2.43
N LEU A 146 3.71 2.93 -1.14
CA LEU A 146 4.75 3.02 -0.11
C LEU A 146 5.57 1.73 -0.05
N ASP A 147 4.91 0.58 0.08
CA ASP A 147 5.57 -0.73 0.11
C ASP A 147 6.40 -0.97 -1.16
N ALA A 148 5.78 -0.81 -2.34
CA ALA A 148 6.47 -0.98 -3.62
C ALA A 148 7.65 -0.02 -3.78
N SER A 149 7.56 1.21 -3.25
CA SER A 149 8.61 2.21 -3.31
C SER A 149 9.77 1.87 -2.39
N ILE A 150 9.50 1.39 -1.19
CA ILE A 150 10.54 0.91 -0.25
C ILE A 150 11.26 -0.28 -0.86
N LYS A 151 10.56 -1.28 -1.38
CA LYS A 151 11.14 -2.45 -2.06
C LYS A 151 12.01 -2.03 -3.26
N LYS A 152 11.52 -1.11 -4.08
CA LYS A 152 12.29 -0.54 -5.20
C LYS A 152 13.53 0.21 -4.75
N LEU A 153 13.44 1.03 -3.69
CA LEU A 153 14.57 1.80 -3.16
C LEU A 153 15.68 0.89 -2.65
N VAL A 154 15.31 -0.11 -1.83
CA VAL A 154 16.28 -1.07 -1.23
C VAL A 154 17.01 -1.88 -2.31
N ASN A 155 16.32 -2.26 -3.37
CA ASN A 155 16.87 -3.12 -4.43
C ASN A 155 17.39 -2.33 -5.64
N TYR A 156 17.42 -0.99 -5.58
CA TYR A 156 17.74 -0.16 -6.76
C TYR A 156 19.19 -0.28 -7.22
N LYS A 157 20.14 -0.42 -6.28
CA LYS A 157 21.56 -0.55 -6.56
C LYS A 157 22.16 -1.71 -5.79
N ASN A 158 23.03 -2.49 -6.45
CA ASN A 158 23.79 -3.53 -5.76
C ASN A 158 25.00 -2.89 -5.05
N PRO A 159 25.11 -2.99 -3.70
CA PRO A 159 26.21 -2.42 -2.92
C PRO A 159 27.61 -2.91 -3.38
N ASP A 160 27.70 -4.14 -3.88
CA ASP A 160 28.97 -4.74 -4.32
C ASP A 160 29.63 -4.00 -5.49
N ASN A 161 28.86 -3.20 -6.24
CA ASN A 161 29.34 -2.40 -7.35
C ASN A 161 30.07 -1.11 -6.91
N TYR A 162 30.13 -0.83 -5.60
CA TYR A 162 30.66 0.42 -5.06
C TYR A 162 31.91 0.19 -4.20
N LYS A 163 32.81 1.18 -4.13
CA LYS A 163 33.89 1.22 -3.13
C LYS A 163 33.29 1.48 -1.75
N LYS A 164 33.99 1.04 -0.69
CA LYS A 164 33.49 1.09 0.70
C LYS A 164 32.93 2.47 1.12
N GLY A 165 33.57 3.57 0.72
CA GLY A 165 33.09 4.91 1.02
C GLY A 165 31.77 5.26 0.33
N GLU A 166 31.55 4.78 -0.90
CA GLU A 166 30.30 4.97 -1.63
C GLU A 166 29.21 3.99 -1.15
N GLN A 167 29.57 2.79 -0.67
CA GLN A 167 28.62 1.86 -0.02
C GLN A 167 27.99 2.51 1.22
N ASN A 168 28.80 3.16 2.06
CA ASN A 168 28.28 3.86 3.24
C ASN A 168 27.31 4.99 2.87
N LYS A 169 27.57 5.71 1.76
CA LYS A 169 26.66 6.74 1.25
C LYS A 169 25.38 6.12 0.70
N LEU A 170 25.47 5.01 -0.03
CA LEU A 170 24.34 4.24 -0.55
C LEU A 170 23.41 3.81 0.60
N GLU A 171 23.97 3.16 1.63
CA GLU A 171 23.21 2.71 2.81
C GLU A 171 22.54 3.88 3.53
N LYS A 172 23.24 5.01 3.68
CA LYS A 172 22.70 6.22 4.29
C LYS A 172 21.51 6.76 3.49
N ILE A 173 21.64 6.89 2.16
CA ILE A 173 20.56 7.38 1.29
C ILE A 173 19.34 6.46 1.37
N ILE A 174 19.55 5.14 1.37
CA ILE A 174 18.44 4.17 1.48
C ILE A 174 17.76 4.29 2.83
N LYS A 175 18.51 4.35 3.94
CA LYS A 175 17.95 4.46 5.29
C LYS A 175 17.16 5.76 5.49
N GLU A 176 17.74 6.90 5.13
CA GLU A 176 17.09 8.22 5.25
C GLU A 176 15.91 8.34 4.27
N GLY A 177 16.09 7.79 3.05
CA GLY A 177 15.05 7.76 2.04
C GLY A 177 13.84 6.95 2.47
N ARG A 178 14.04 5.77 3.05
CA ARG A 178 12.96 4.96 3.61
C ARG A 178 12.18 5.73 4.70
N ALA A 179 12.91 6.29 5.68
CA ALA A 179 12.30 7.06 6.75
C ALA A 179 11.50 8.26 6.21
N HIS A 180 12.00 8.91 5.15
CA HIS A 180 11.28 10.00 4.50
C HIS A 180 10.00 9.52 3.79
N LEU A 181 10.07 8.44 2.99
CA LEU A 181 8.88 7.87 2.32
C LEU A 181 7.78 7.52 3.32
N GLU A 182 8.13 6.98 4.49
CA GLU A 182 7.19 6.62 5.56
C GLU A 182 6.47 7.83 6.20
N THR A 183 6.95 9.06 5.99
CA THR A 183 6.30 10.29 6.49
C THR A 183 5.33 10.94 5.50
N LEU A 184 5.27 10.46 4.26
CA LEU A 184 4.45 11.08 3.20
C LEU A 184 3.00 10.59 3.27
N GLU A 185 2.07 11.52 3.07
CA GLU A 185 0.64 11.25 3.26
C GLU A 185 -0.06 10.79 1.97
N THR A 186 0.49 11.13 0.79
CA THR A 186 -0.12 10.80 -0.50
C THR A 186 0.77 9.91 -1.36
N TYR A 187 0.16 9.09 -2.19
CA TYR A 187 0.91 8.21 -3.08
C TYR A 187 1.69 8.98 -4.16
N GLU A 188 1.18 10.14 -4.59
CA GLU A 188 1.87 11.03 -5.54
C GLU A 188 3.17 11.60 -4.95
N GLU A 189 3.13 12.02 -3.66
CA GLU A 189 4.34 12.48 -2.95
C GLU A 189 5.36 11.36 -2.82
N ILE A 190 4.92 10.14 -2.52
CA ILE A 190 5.78 8.96 -2.41
C ILE A 190 6.47 8.66 -3.75
N GLU A 191 5.73 8.65 -4.86
CA GLU A 191 6.29 8.42 -6.19
C GLU A 191 7.31 9.49 -6.59
N LYS A 192 7.01 10.76 -6.31
CA LYS A 192 7.93 11.88 -6.56
C LYS A 192 9.20 11.74 -5.73
N ALA A 193 9.09 11.51 -4.43
CA ALA A 193 10.23 11.35 -3.54
C ALA A 193 11.11 10.14 -3.94
N LEU A 194 10.50 9.03 -4.35
CA LEU A 194 11.25 7.88 -4.86
C LEU A 194 12.05 8.25 -6.12
N ALA A 195 11.50 9.03 -7.03
CA ALA A 195 12.22 9.48 -8.23
C ALA A 195 13.44 10.35 -7.86
N GLU A 196 13.30 11.27 -6.90
CA GLU A 196 14.39 12.10 -6.40
C GLU A 196 15.47 11.26 -5.70
N LEU A 197 15.08 10.27 -4.90
CA LEU A 197 16.02 9.35 -4.25
C LEU A 197 16.82 8.53 -5.27
N LYS A 198 16.18 8.06 -6.34
CA LYS A 198 16.87 7.36 -7.43
C LYS A 198 17.92 8.24 -8.11
N GLN A 199 17.61 9.52 -8.37
CA GLN A 199 18.60 10.46 -8.93
C GLN A 199 19.81 10.62 -8.00
N LYS A 200 19.61 10.71 -6.67
CA LYS A 200 20.72 10.75 -5.71
C LYS A 200 21.55 9.46 -5.73
N LEU A 201 20.92 8.31 -5.88
CA LEU A 201 21.61 7.02 -6.00
C LEU A 201 22.36 6.87 -7.32
N ASP A 202 21.83 7.42 -8.41
CA ASP A 202 22.49 7.42 -9.73
C ASP A 202 23.73 8.32 -9.76
N ALA A 203 23.81 9.32 -8.89
CA ALA A 203 24.99 10.19 -8.78
C ALA A 203 26.18 9.53 -8.04
N LEU A 204 25.99 8.37 -7.41
CA LEU A 204 27.06 7.63 -6.73
C LEU A 204 28.04 7.00 -7.74
N LYS A 205 29.33 7.09 -7.44
CA LYS A 205 30.40 6.56 -8.32
C LYS A 205 30.58 5.05 -8.11
N THR A 206 30.38 4.27 -9.16
CA THR A 206 30.72 2.85 -9.19
C THR A 206 32.22 2.60 -9.19
N LYS A 207 32.64 1.33 -8.97
CA LYS A 207 34.04 0.90 -9.08
C LYS A 207 34.58 1.10 -10.49
#